data_caa5e6f2b9e6e32dd27b0af5ff9d4ab1
#
_entry.id   caa5e6f2b9e6e32dd27b0af5ff9d4ab1
#
_cell.length_a   1.000
_cell.length_b   1.000
_cell.length_c   1.000
_cell.angle_alpha   90.00
_cell.angle_beta   90.00
_cell.angle_gamma   90.00
#
_symmetry.space_group_name_H-M   'P 1'
#
loop_
_entity.id
_entity.type
_entity.pdbx_description
1 polymer ?
#
loop_
_entity_poly.entity_id
_entity_poly.type
_entity_poly.pdbx_seq_one_letter_code
_entity_poly.pdbx_strand_id
1 'polypeptide(L)'
;MKINKNKPKIAASILSADFSILGKEVKDIDKAGADIIHIDVMDGSFVPNITIGPDVVSSIRNYSKKIFDVHLMIKNPANYVDSFYKAGADIITIHLEADNYPIRTLQYIKNLGIKAGVSINPSTSEESLRYILDYCDLVLIMLVNPGFGGQKTIPSQVKKLHNIKNMISEKNKKNILLEVDGGVNVNNFSALVEAGADILVAGSSIFNAGKKMYNKNIKNLRNSWKRSDNKENF
;
A
#
# COMPACT_ATOMS: atom_id res chain seq x y z
N MET A 1 -2.52 3.12 -16.39
CA MET A 1 -3.62 3.07 -15.40
C MET A 1 -3.72 4.43 -14.68
N LYS A 2 -4.91 5.05 -14.59
CA LYS A 2 -5.10 6.34 -13.88
C LYS A 2 -5.86 6.09 -12.58
N ILE A 3 -5.22 6.32 -11.43
CA ILE A 3 -5.90 6.36 -10.14
C ILE A 3 -6.42 7.79 -9.94
N ASN A 4 -7.74 7.93 -9.74
CA ASN A 4 -8.36 9.22 -9.49
C ASN A 4 -8.05 9.67 -8.05
N LYS A 5 -7.36 10.81 -7.88
CA LYS A 5 -6.98 11.38 -6.58
C LYS A 5 -8.12 12.09 -5.83
N ASN A 6 -9.27 12.30 -6.48
CA ASN A 6 -10.38 13.04 -5.85
C ASN A 6 -11.11 12.27 -4.74
N LYS A 7 -10.79 10.99 -4.55
CA LYS A 7 -11.34 10.15 -3.46
C LYS A 7 -10.27 9.19 -2.99
N PRO A 8 -10.05 9.07 -1.67
CA PRO A 8 -9.10 8.10 -1.13
C PRO A 8 -9.48 6.69 -1.54
N LYS A 9 -8.46 5.88 -1.86
CA LYS A 9 -8.61 4.47 -2.23
C LYS A 9 -8.34 3.59 -1.02
N ILE A 10 -9.09 2.50 -0.93
CA ILE A 10 -8.88 1.46 0.07
C ILE A 10 -8.17 0.30 -0.61
N ALA A 11 -6.94 0.04 -0.19
CA ALA A 11 -6.18 -1.14 -0.55
C ALA A 11 -6.38 -2.20 0.55
N ALA A 12 -6.94 -3.34 0.17
CA ALA A 12 -7.18 -4.42 1.13
C ALA A 12 -5.95 -5.33 1.21
N SER A 13 -5.23 -5.31 2.36
CA SER A 13 -4.09 -6.19 2.57
C SER A 13 -4.55 -7.61 2.86
N ILE A 14 -4.26 -8.50 1.92
CA ILE A 14 -4.57 -9.93 2.05
C ILE A 14 -3.69 -10.66 3.05
N LEU A 15 -2.69 -10.01 3.65
CA LEU A 15 -1.94 -10.53 4.79
C LEU A 15 -2.87 -10.93 5.96
N SER A 16 -4.02 -10.26 6.09
CA SER A 16 -5.03 -10.54 7.13
C SER A 16 -6.12 -11.51 6.68
N ALA A 17 -6.06 -12.04 5.46
CA ALA A 17 -7.03 -12.99 4.91
C ALA A 17 -6.75 -14.43 5.37
N ASP A 18 -7.71 -15.34 5.17
CA ASP A 18 -7.52 -16.77 5.36
C ASP A 18 -6.75 -17.36 4.16
N PHE A 19 -5.47 -17.66 4.35
CA PHE A 19 -4.60 -18.20 3.30
C PHE A 19 -5.05 -19.58 2.78
N SER A 20 -5.80 -20.36 3.57
CA SER A 20 -6.31 -21.66 3.13
C SER A 20 -7.32 -21.56 1.97
N ILE A 21 -7.93 -20.37 1.80
CA ILE A 21 -8.93 -20.07 0.77
C ILE A 21 -8.64 -18.75 0.04
N LEU A 22 -7.37 -18.37 -0.09
CA LEU A 22 -6.92 -17.03 -0.48
C LEU A 22 -7.56 -16.52 -1.78
N GLY A 23 -7.66 -17.34 -2.83
CA GLY A 23 -8.32 -16.94 -4.08
C GLY A 23 -9.78 -16.54 -3.87
N LYS A 24 -10.50 -17.27 -2.97
CA LYS A 24 -11.87 -16.92 -2.62
C LYS A 24 -11.94 -15.62 -1.81
N GLU A 25 -11.00 -15.41 -0.89
CA GLU A 25 -10.88 -14.17 -0.12
C GLU A 25 -10.67 -12.96 -1.04
N VAL A 26 -9.77 -13.08 -2.04
CA VAL A 26 -9.55 -12.04 -3.06
C VAL A 26 -10.82 -11.72 -3.83
N LYS A 27 -11.58 -12.74 -4.24
CA LYS A 27 -12.86 -12.55 -4.93
C LYS A 27 -13.93 -11.89 -4.05
N ASP A 28 -13.99 -12.28 -2.77
CA ASP A 28 -14.97 -11.77 -1.83
C ASP A 28 -14.66 -10.30 -1.46
N ILE A 29 -13.38 -9.93 -1.31
CA ILE A 29 -12.99 -8.56 -1.00
C ILE A 29 -13.13 -7.61 -2.19
N ASP A 30 -12.90 -8.08 -3.43
CA ASP A 30 -13.18 -7.35 -4.66
C ASP A 30 -14.68 -6.97 -4.72
N LYS A 31 -15.56 -7.96 -4.52
CA LYS A 31 -17.03 -7.76 -4.49
C LYS A 31 -17.47 -6.87 -3.32
N ALA A 32 -16.76 -6.89 -2.21
CA ALA A 32 -17.03 -6.05 -1.05
C ALA A 32 -16.73 -4.57 -1.30
N GLY A 33 -15.99 -4.24 -2.36
CA GLY A 33 -15.73 -2.88 -2.81
C GLY A 33 -14.36 -2.32 -2.47
N ALA A 34 -13.35 -3.16 -2.22
CA ALA A 34 -11.96 -2.73 -2.21
C ALA A 34 -11.59 -2.13 -3.57
N ASP A 35 -10.72 -1.10 -3.58
CA ASP A 35 -10.25 -0.49 -4.82
C ASP A 35 -9.01 -1.21 -5.36
N ILE A 36 -8.18 -1.73 -4.46
CA ILE A 36 -6.86 -2.32 -4.72
C ILE A 36 -6.72 -3.58 -3.84
N ILE A 37 -6.05 -4.59 -4.34
CA ILE A 37 -5.59 -5.76 -3.58
C ILE A 37 -4.13 -5.52 -3.22
N HIS A 38 -3.84 -5.33 -1.94
CA HIS A 38 -2.48 -5.12 -1.44
C HIS A 38 -1.87 -6.45 -0.98
N ILE A 39 -0.63 -6.70 -1.40
CA ILE A 39 0.02 -8.00 -1.27
C ILE A 39 1.37 -7.81 -0.59
N ASP A 40 1.43 -8.15 0.70
CA ASP A 40 2.63 -8.04 1.53
C ASP A 40 3.53 -9.26 1.35
N VAL A 41 4.66 -9.09 0.66
CA VAL A 41 5.66 -10.13 0.42
C VAL A 41 6.82 -9.96 1.39
N MET A 42 7.11 -11.02 2.15
CA MET A 42 8.11 -11.04 3.21
C MET A 42 8.99 -12.29 3.10
N ASP A 43 10.30 -12.14 3.34
CA ASP A 43 11.32 -13.17 3.14
C ASP A 43 11.98 -13.72 4.43
N GLY A 44 11.57 -13.22 5.59
CA GLY A 44 12.19 -13.58 6.88
C GLY A 44 13.59 -13.00 7.09
N SER A 45 14.04 -12.12 6.17
CA SER A 45 15.38 -11.54 6.19
C SER A 45 15.35 -10.01 6.31
N PHE A 46 14.56 -9.34 5.48
CA PHE A 46 14.31 -7.89 5.63
C PHE A 46 13.37 -7.63 6.82
N VAL A 47 12.36 -8.48 7.00
CA VAL A 47 11.45 -8.49 8.15
C VAL A 47 11.40 -9.88 8.77
N PRO A 48 11.08 -10.02 10.09
CA PRO A 48 11.11 -11.30 10.80
C PRO A 48 9.87 -12.16 10.54
N ASN A 49 9.31 -12.14 9.33
CA ASN A 49 8.15 -12.91 8.92
C ASN A 49 8.36 -13.40 7.48
N ILE A 50 7.70 -14.52 7.12
CA ILE A 50 7.67 -15.08 5.77
C ILE A 50 6.20 -15.18 5.37
N THR A 51 5.86 -14.71 4.16
CA THR A 51 4.46 -14.73 3.70
C THR A 51 4.28 -15.51 2.40
N ILE A 52 4.27 -14.85 1.27
CA ILE A 52 3.92 -15.42 -0.04
C ILE A 52 4.96 -15.03 -1.10
N GLY A 53 5.03 -15.84 -2.15
CA GLY A 53 5.89 -15.61 -3.31
C GLY A 53 5.10 -15.38 -4.62
N PRO A 54 5.82 -15.25 -5.75
CA PRO A 54 5.23 -14.97 -7.06
C PRO A 54 4.19 -16.01 -7.51
N ASP A 55 4.39 -17.29 -7.20
CA ASP A 55 3.47 -18.36 -7.59
C ASP A 55 2.10 -18.22 -6.91
N VAL A 56 2.08 -17.79 -5.65
CA VAL A 56 0.82 -17.50 -4.94
C VAL A 56 0.13 -16.30 -5.58
N VAL A 57 0.87 -15.21 -5.89
CA VAL A 57 0.33 -14.02 -6.56
C VAL A 57 -0.28 -14.39 -7.92
N SER A 58 0.44 -15.20 -8.72
CA SER A 58 -0.04 -15.69 -10.01
C SER A 58 -1.33 -16.53 -9.86
N SER A 59 -1.38 -17.42 -8.86
CA SER A 59 -2.54 -18.28 -8.64
C SER A 59 -3.81 -17.52 -8.28
N ILE A 60 -3.70 -16.39 -7.58
CA ILE A 60 -4.84 -15.57 -7.17
C ILE A 60 -5.20 -14.48 -8.18
N ARG A 61 -4.35 -14.18 -9.17
CA ARG A 61 -4.57 -13.08 -10.14
C ARG A 61 -5.92 -13.15 -10.84
N ASN A 62 -6.36 -14.34 -11.22
CA ASN A 62 -7.61 -14.55 -11.96
C ASN A 62 -8.89 -14.36 -11.12
N TYR A 63 -8.78 -14.24 -9.79
CA TYR A 63 -9.93 -14.03 -8.91
C TYR A 63 -10.40 -12.57 -8.82
N SER A 64 -9.59 -11.61 -9.33
CA SER A 64 -9.95 -10.19 -9.33
C SER A 64 -9.37 -9.46 -10.56
N LYS A 65 -10.08 -8.44 -11.05
CA LYS A 65 -9.58 -7.48 -12.05
C LYS A 65 -9.05 -6.20 -11.43
N LYS A 66 -9.06 -6.10 -10.12
CA LYS A 66 -8.49 -4.95 -9.39
C LYS A 66 -6.98 -4.92 -9.55
N ILE A 67 -6.42 -3.76 -9.24
CA ILE A 67 -4.99 -3.54 -9.17
C ILE A 67 -4.40 -4.49 -8.14
N PHE A 68 -3.35 -5.20 -8.51
CA PHE A 68 -2.49 -5.92 -7.60
C PHE A 68 -1.28 -5.04 -7.28
N ASP A 69 -1.26 -4.54 -6.06
CA ASP A 69 -0.20 -3.72 -5.51
C ASP A 69 0.69 -4.60 -4.64
N VAL A 70 1.86 -4.93 -5.18
CA VAL A 70 2.80 -5.86 -4.56
C VAL A 70 3.88 -5.09 -3.80
N HIS A 71 3.85 -5.22 -2.47
CA HIS A 71 4.76 -4.58 -1.55
C HIS A 71 5.87 -5.57 -1.14
N LEU A 72 7.10 -5.30 -1.60
CA LEU A 72 8.26 -6.17 -1.40
C LEU A 72 9.07 -5.81 -0.16
N MET A 73 8.74 -6.43 0.96
CA MET A 73 9.53 -6.40 2.21
C MET A 73 10.55 -7.54 2.21
N ILE A 74 11.45 -7.52 1.22
CA ILE A 74 12.46 -8.56 0.97
C ILE A 74 13.81 -7.94 0.66
N LYS A 75 14.90 -8.65 0.95
CA LYS A 75 16.25 -8.23 0.56
C LYS A 75 16.45 -8.36 -0.95
N ASN A 76 17.18 -7.39 -1.53
CA ASN A 76 17.52 -7.35 -2.95
C ASN A 76 16.29 -7.52 -3.86
N PRO A 77 15.25 -6.67 -3.71
CA PRO A 77 13.98 -6.82 -4.44
C PRO A 77 14.14 -6.81 -5.95
N ALA A 78 15.20 -6.18 -6.48
CA ALA A 78 15.53 -6.16 -7.91
C ALA A 78 15.55 -7.56 -8.55
N ASN A 79 15.97 -8.58 -7.80
CA ASN A 79 16.05 -9.96 -8.28
C ASN A 79 14.69 -10.61 -8.53
N TYR A 80 13.61 -10.04 -7.99
CA TYR A 80 12.27 -10.63 -8.01
C TYR A 80 11.26 -9.83 -8.83
N VAL A 81 11.63 -8.65 -9.33
CA VAL A 81 10.73 -7.76 -10.10
C VAL A 81 10.09 -8.49 -11.26
N ASP A 82 10.87 -9.21 -12.08
CA ASP A 82 10.34 -9.98 -13.22
C ASP A 82 9.34 -11.05 -12.81
N SER A 83 9.61 -11.75 -11.73
CA SER A 83 8.75 -12.82 -11.24
C SER A 83 7.39 -12.27 -10.79
N PHE A 84 7.37 -11.15 -10.07
CA PHE A 84 6.11 -10.53 -9.64
C PHE A 84 5.39 -9.82 -10.80
N TYR A 85 6.11 -9.22 -11.75
CA TYR A 85 5.52 -8.70 -12.98
C TYR A 85 4.78 -9.81 -13.76
N LYS A 86 5.45 -10.96 -14.01
CA LYS A 86 4.85 -12.13 -14.68
C LYS A 86 3.69 -12.72 -13.89
N ALA A 87 3.73 -12.65 -12.56
CA ALA A 87 2.63 -13.06 -11.69
C ALA A 87 1.40 -12.14 -11.78
N GLY A 88 1.52 -10.98 -12.43
CA GLY A 88 0.40 -10.07 -12.69
C GLY A 88 0.32 -8.88 -11.73
N ALA A 89 1.44 -8.45 -11.14
CA ALA A 89 1.51 -7.19 -10.41
C ALA A 89 1.25 -6.00 -11.33
N ASP A 90 0.43 -5.06 -10.90
CA ASP A 90 0.18 -3.78 -11.56
C ASP A 90 1.03 -2.66 -10.96
N ILE A 91 1.39 -2.79 -9.69
CA ILE A 91 2.31 -1.93 -8.95
C ILE A 91 3.31 -2.84 -8.24
N ILE A 92 4.59 -2.48 -8.26
CA ILE A 92 5.63 -3.10 -7.43
C ILE A 92 6.26 -2.00 -6.60
N THR A 93 6.17 -2.14 -5.27
CA THR A 93 6.74 -1.21 -4.29
C THR A 93 7.90 -1.88 -3.56
N ILE A 94 9.09 -1.26 -3.64
CA ILE A 94 10.32 -1.73 -2.99
C ILE A 94 10.65 -0.86 -1.79
N HIS A 95 11.28 -1.43 -0.76
CA HIS A 95 11.85 -0.64 0.33
C HIS A 95 13.17 0.01 -0.07
N LEU A 96 13.31 1.31 0.22
CA LEU A 96 14.54 2.05 -0.02
C LEU A 96 15.73 1.42 0.74
N GLU A 97 15.47 0.88 1.93
CA GLU A 97 16.46 0.25 2.80
C GLU A 97 16.85 -1.18 2.35
N ALA A 98 16.11 -1.77 1.44
CA ALA A 98 16.30 -3.15 0.98
C ALA A 98 17.08 -3.25 -0.35
N ASP A 99 17.31 -2.12 -1.04
CA ASP A 99 17.91 -2.08 -2.36
C ASP A 99 19.12 -1.13 -2.39
N ASN A 100 20.28 -1.63 -2.82
CA ASN A 100 21.49 -0.82 -2.96
C ASN A 100 21.41 0.19 -4.13
N TYR A 101 20.57 -0.06 -5.13
CA TYR A 101 20.43 0.76 -6.33
C TYR A 101 18.98 1.05 -6.67
N PRO A 102 18.20 1.67 -5.76
CA PRO A 102 16.74 1.78 -5.89
C PRO A 102 16.30 2.54 -7.16
N ILE A 103 17.06 3.55 -7.59
CA ILE A 103 16.74 4.27 -8.84
C ILE A 103 16.75 3.32 -10.04
N ARG A 104 17.76 2.44 -10.15
CA ARG A 104 17.84 1.46 -11.23
C ARG A 104 16.64 0.52 -11.21
N THR A 105 16.27 0.03 -10.03
CA THR A 105 15.15 -0.89 -9.86
C THR A 105 13.82 -0.23 -10.20
N LEU A 106 13.59 1.01 -9.75
CA LEU A 106 12.39 1.78 -10.08
C LEU A 106 12.27 2.06 -11.59
N GLN A 107 13.37 2.44 -12.25
CA GLN A 107 13.41 2.60 -13.70
C GLN A 107 13.10 1.28 -14.42
N TYR A 108 13.63 0.16 -13.93
CA TYR A 108 13.37 -1.15 -14.49
C TYR A 108 11.88 -1.52 -14.40
N ILE A 109 11.26 -1.35 -13.22
CA ILE A 109 9.82 -1.57 -13.03
C ILE A 109 9.00 -0.72 -14.02
N LYS A 110 9.35 0.56 -14.18
CA LYS A 110 8.67 1.46 -15.14
C LYS A 110 8.82 1.01 -16.59
N ASN A 111 9.99 0.48 -16.96
CA ASN A 111 10.24 -0.03 -18.32
C ASN A 111 9.41 -1.28 -18.65
N LEU A 112 8.95 -2.03 -17.63
CA LEU A 112 7.99 -3.13 -17.81
C LEU A 112 6.55 -2.63 -18.06
N GLY A 113 6.30 -1.32 -18.00
CA GLY A 113 4.99 -0.71 -18.24
C GLY A 113 4.04 -0.72 -17.05
N ILE A 114 4.51 -1.11 -15.86
CA ILE A 114 3.76 -1.08 -14.61
C ILE A 114 4.20 0.10 -13.71
N LYS A 115 3.51 0.33 -12.61
CA LYS A 115 3.85 1.42 -11.69
C LYS A 115 4.97 1.02 -10.74
N ALA A 116 5.92 1.94 -10.55
CA ALA A 116 7.03 1.79 -9.61
C ALA A 116 6.72 2.53 -8.30
N GLY A 117 6.69 1.79 -7.19
CA GLY A 117 6.54 2.32 -5.84
C GLY A 117 7.84 2.23 -5.04
N VAL A 118 8.02 3.18 -4.12
CA VAL A 118 9.08 3.15 -3.10
C VAL A 118 8.49 3.26 -1.72
N SER A 119 8.94 2.43 -0.79
CA SER A 119 8.55 2.46 0.63
C SER A 119 9.72 2.89 1.51
N ILE A 120 9.39 3.53 2.64
CA ILE A 120 10.34 3.82 3.72
C ILE A 120 9.79 3.40 5.08
N ASN A 121 10.69 2.89 5.93
CA ASN A 121 10.39 2.48 7.31
C ASN A 121 10.09 3.69 8.22
N PRO A 122 9.45 3.47 9.39
CA PRO A 122 9.18 4.56 10.34
C PRO A 122 10.42 5.32 10.79
N SER A 123 11.56 4.64 10.91
CA SER A 123 12.85 5.24 11.34
C SER A 123 13.62 5.94 10.22
N THR A 124 13.27 5.73 8.95
CA THR A 124 13.95 6.34 7.80
C THR A 124 13.43 7.76 7.58
N SER A 125 14.35 8.72 7.45
CA SER A 125 13.98 10.11 7.18
C SER A 125 13.34 10.26 5.80
N GLU A 126 12.30 11.07 5.71
CA GLU A 126 11.65 11.45 4.45
C GLU A 126 12.59 12.14 3.46
N GLU A 127 13.64 12.78 3.94
CA GLU A 127 14.65 13.42 3.09
C GLU A 127 15.37 12.44 2.15
N SER A 128 15.43 11.16 2.53
CA SER A 128 15.97 10.10 1.67
C SER A 128 15.22 9.94 0.35
N LEU A 129 13.96 10.40 0.29
CA LEU A 129 13.14 10.37 -0.93
C LEU A 129 13.44 11.52 -1.90
N ARG A 130 14.16 12.56 -1.50
CA ARG A 130 14.37 13.79 -2.27
C ARG A 130 14.83 13.54 -3.71
N TYR A 131 15.75 12.59 -3.90
CA TYR A 131 16.27 12.21 -5.22
C TYR A 131 15.56 11.03 -5.85
N ILE A 132 14.65 10.36 -5.11
CA ILE A 132 13.90 9.17 -5.57
C ILE A 132 12.59 9.56 -6.25
N LEU A 133 11.96 10.67 -5.83
CA LEU A 133 10.64 11.12 -6.31
C LEU A 133 10.57 11.29 -7.84
N ASP A 134 11.69 11.51 -8.51
CA ASP A 134 11.74 11.66 -9.97
C ASP A 134 11.56 10.32 -10.71
N TYR A 135 11.72 9.20 -10.00
CA TYR A 135 11.75 7.85 -10.56
C TYR A 135 10.58 6.97 -10.14
N CYS A 136 9.74 7.40 -9.18
CA CYS A 136 8.61 6.62 -8.70
C CYS A 136 7.25 7.20 -9.12
N ASP A 137 6.23 6.35 -9.14
CA ASP A 137 4.83 6.69 -9.35
C ASP A 137 4.02 6.66 -8.04
N LEU A 138 4.58 6.03 -7.00
CA LEU A 138 3.96 5.85 -5.70
C LEU A 138 5.02 5.90 -4.60
N VAL A 139 4.67 6.54 -3.47
CA VAL A 139 5.42 6.50 -2.22
C VAL A 139 4.54 5.84 -1.17
N LEU A 140 5.00 4.73 -0.61
CA LEU A 140 4.38 4.03 0.51
C LEU A 140 5.08 4.42 1.82
N ILE A 141 4.32 4.93 2.77
CA ILE A 141 4.81 5.30 4.08
C ILE A 141 4.38 4.26 5.10
N MET A 142 5.34 3.57 5.71
CA MET A 142 5.06 2.64 6.78
C MET A 142 4.64 3.39 8.05
N LEU A 143 3.41 3.19 8.48
CA LEU A 143 2.89 3.76 9.74
C LEU A 143 3.25 2.90 10.96
N VAL A 144 3.79 1.71 10.73
CA VAL A 144 4.25 0.73 11.73
C VAL A 144 5.57 0.13 11.27
N ASN A 145 6.29 -0.56 12.15
CA ASN A 145 7.41 -1.40 11.70
C ASN A 145 6.86 -2.55 10.83
N PRO A 146 7.43 -2.75 9.61
CA PRO A 146 6.97 -3.81 8.72
C PRO A 146 7.19 -5.20 9.32
N GLY A 147 6.38 -6.20 8.89
CA GLY A 147 6.53 -7.60 9.26
C GLY A 147 5.27 -8.25 9.84
N PHE A 148 4.41 -7.52 10.52
CA PHE A 148 3.21 -8.09 11.15
C PHE A 148 1.98 -7.17 10.98
N GLY A 149 0.82 -7.79 10.76
CA GLY A 149 -0.47 -7.09 10.74
C GLY A 149 -0.99 -6.73 12.16
N GLY A 150 -2.03 -5.91 12.22
CA GLY A 150 -2.76 -5.62 13.47
C GLY A 150 -2.07 -4.67 14.45
N GLN A 151 -0.98 -4.03 14.06
CA GLN A 151 -0.25 -3.06 14.87
C GLN A 151 -0.98 -1.70 14.96
N LYS A 152 -0.65 -0.90 15.97
CA LYS A 152 -1.13 0.48 16.11
C LYS A 152 -0.22 1.44 15.36
N THR A 153 -0.81 2.38 14.62
CA THR A 153 -0.09 3.46 13.91
C THR A 153 0.82 4.24 14.86
N ILE A 154 2.05 4.48 14.45
CA ILE A 154 3.03 5.33 15.15
C ILE A 154 2.67 6.79 14.87
N PRO A 155 2.31 7.61 15.90
CA PRO A 155 1.74 8.95 15.68
C PRO A 155 2.64 9.89 14.88
N SER A 156 3.98 9.81 15.03
CA SER A 156 4.93 10.65 14.31
C SER A 156 4.88 10.46 12.79
N GLN A 157 4.37 9.33 12.30
CA GLN A 157 4.30 9.04 10.86
C GLN A 157 3.26 9.90 10.12
N VAL A 158 2.25 10.42 10.83
CA VAL A 158 1.28 11.37 10.25
C VAL A 158 1.98 12.67 9.84
N LYS A 159 2.91 13.17 10.67
CA LYS A 159 3.74 14.34 10.32
C LYS A 159 4.66 14.05 9.13
N LYS A 160 5.28 12.86 9.10
CA LYS A 160 6.11 12.42 7.95
C LYS A 160 5.31 12.39 6.65
N LEU A 161 4.08 11.87 6.68
CA LEU A 161 3.16 11.87 5.53
C LEU A 161 2.94 13.29 5.00
N HIS A 162 2.63 14.24 5.88
CA HIS A 162 2.45 15.65 5.51
C HIS A 162 3.72 16.26 4.89
N ASN A 163 4.90 16.01 5.47
CA ASN A 163 6.16 16.50 4.95
C ASN A 163 6.45 15.97 3.53
N ILE A 164 6.20 14.67 3.28
CA ILE A 164 6.35 14.06 1.95
C ILE A 164 5.35 14.66 0.96
N LYS A 165 4.10 14.91 1.39
CA LYS A 165 3.11 15.59 0.53
C LYS A 165 3.60 16.96 0.07
N ASN A 166 4.18 17.74 0.98
CA ASN A 166 4.76 19.05 0.66
C ASN A 166 5.95 18.91 -0.31
N MET A 167 6.87 17.97 -0.04
CA MET A 167 8.02 17.70 -0.91
C MET A 167 7.60 17.34 -2.35
N ILE A 168 6.55 16.52 -2.52
CA ILE A 168 5.97 16.16 -3.83
C ILE A 168 5.39 17.42 -4.51
N SER A 169 4.72 18.28 -3.76
CA SER A 169 4.11 19.52 -4.27
C SER A 169 5.18 20.53 -4.72
N GLU A 170 6.24 20.72 -3.92
CA GLU A 170 7.37 21.60 -4.25
C GLU A 170 8.08 21.19 -5.55
N LYS A 171 8.20 19.89 -5.78
CA LYS A 171 8.77 19.34 -7.02
C LYS A 171 7.79 19.35 -8.22
N ASN A 172 6.56 19.84 -8.06
CA ASN A 172 5.49 19.79 -9.08
C ASN A 172 5.16 18.35 -9.57
N LYS A 173 5.42 17.32 -8.75
CA LYS A 173 5.18 15.90 -9.08
C LYS A 173 3.77 15.46 -8.70
N LYS A 174 2.74 16.22 -9.09
CA LYS A 174 1.32 16.00 -8.72
C LYS A 174 0.80 14.58 -9.05
N ASN A 175 1.49 13.83 -9.90
CA ASN A 175 1.08 12.48 -10.32
C ASN A 175 1.55 11.37 -9.35
N ILE A 176 2.50 11.63 -8.45
CA ILE A 176 2.94 10.63 -7.46
C ILE A 176 1.80 10.38 -6.47
N LEU A 177 1.47 9.11 -6.25
CA LEU A 177 0.48 8.67 -5.27
C LEU A 177 1.15 8.53 -3.91
N LEU A 178 0.46 8.98 -2.86
CA LEU A 178 0.84 8.69 -1.47
C LEU A 178 0.00 7.56 -0.91
N GLU A 179 0.65 6.50 -0.52
CA GLU A 179 0.07 5.35 0.14
C GLU A 179 0.56 5.25 1.57
N VAL A 180 -0.28 4.75 2.45
CA VAL A 180 0.05 4.50 3.86
C VAL A 180 -0.31 3.07 4.24
N ASP A 181 0.56 2.41 4.99
CA ASP A 181 0.33 1.06 5.52
C ASP A 181 0.67 0.96 6.99
N GLY A 182 -0.23 0.34 7.75
CA GLY A 182 -0.06 0.02 9.16
C GLY A 182 -1.11 0.65 10.08
N GLY A 183 -1.98 -0.19 10.65
CA GLY A 183 -2.94 0.19 11.68
C GLY A 183 -4.08 1.10 11.22
N VAL A 184 -4.36 1.16 9.92
CA VAL A 184 -5.47 1.96 9.35
C VAL A 184 -6.82 1.41 9.83
N ASN A 185 -7.65 2.31 10.36
CA ASN A 185 -8.97 1.99 10.89
C ASN A 185 -9.90 3.22 10.86
N VAL A 186 -11.16 3.06 11.25
CA VAL A 186 -12.18 4.13 11.19
C VAL A 186 -11.84 5.37 12.03
N ASN A 187 -10.97 5.25 13.05
CA ASN A 187 -10.63 6.36 13.95
C ASN A 187 -9.52 7.25 13.38
N ASN A 188 -8.65 6.70 12.51
CA ASN A 188 -7.51 7.44 11.95
C ASN A 188 -7.61 7.69 10.44
N PHE A 189 -8.56 7.06 9.75
CA PHE A 189 -8.72 7.14 8.30
C PHE A 189 -8.80 8.59 7.79
N SER A 190 -9.65 9.42 8.41
CA SER A 190 -9.83 10.82 8.01
C SER A 190 -8.56 11.64 8.17
N ALA A 191 -7.91 11.54 9.33
CA ALA A 191 -6.67 12.26 9.61
C ALA A 191 -5.55 11.89 8.63
N LEU A 192 -5.47 10.62 8.21
CA LEU A 192 -4.49 10.17 7.21
C LEU A 192 -4.79 10.74 5.82
N VAL A 193 -6.07 10.82 5.42
CA VAL A 193 -6.47 11.46 4.15
C VAL A 193 -6.16 12.96 4.18
N GLU A 194 -6.50 13.65 5.27
CA GLU A 194 -6.23 15.08 5.47
C GLU A 194 -4.71 15.37 5.45
N ALA A 195 -3.90 14.46 6.00
CA ALA A 195 -2.44 14.55 5.92
C ALA A 195 -1.88 14.28 4.53
N GLY A 196 -2.70 13.81 3.58
CA GLY A 196 -2.36 13.70 2.17
C GLY A 196 -2.32 12.30 1.56
N ALA A 197 -2.79 11.26 2.27
CA ALA A 197 -2.86 9.91 1.72
C ALA A 197 -3.88 9.81 0.56
N ASP A 198 -3.44 9.29 -0.57
CA ASP A 198 -4.30 8.96 -1.73
C ASP A 198 -4.81 7.51 -1.63
N ILE A 199 -4.03 6.60 -1.02
CA ILE A 199 -4.31 5.17 -0.84
C ILE A 199 -4.05 4.79 0.62
N LEU A 200 -4.99 4.04 1.21
CA LEU A 200 -4.88 3.57 2.59
C LEU A 200 -4.98 2.05 2.61
N VAL A 201 -3.91 1.41 3.08
CA VAL A 201 -3.85 -0.05 3.22
C VAL A 201 -4.53 -0.45 4.52
N ALA A 202 -5.54 -1.30 4.41
CA ALA A 202 -6.33 -1.80 5.53
C ALA A 202 -6.38 -3.33 5.50
N GLY A 203 -5.84 -3.96 6.53
CA GLY A 203 -5.86 -5.42 6.72
C GLY A 203 -6.86 -5.82 7.80
N SER A 204 -6.41 -5.92 9.05
CA SER A 204 -7.20 -6.38 10.18
C SER A 204 -8.53 -5.64 10.37
N SER A 205 -8.58 -4.34 10.10
CA SER A 205 -9.82 -3.54 10.17
C SER A 205 -10.89 -3.97 9.16
N ILE A 206 -10.52 -4.69 8.11
CA ILE A 206 -11.46 -5.24 7.12
C ILE A 206 -11.73 -6.72 7.42
N PHE A 207 -10.70 -7.53 7.66
CA PHE A 207 -10.78 -9.00 7.66
C PHE A 207 -11.16 -9.63 9.00
N ASN A 208 -10.79 -9.05 10.15
CA ASN A 208 -10.91 -9.68 11.48
C ASN A 208 -12.34 -10.07 11.89
N ALA A 209 -13.37 -9.43 11.34
CA ALA A 209 -14.76 -9.76 11.65
C ALA A 209 -15.38 -10.80 10.68
N GLY A 210 -14.55 -11.40 9.83
CA GLY A 210 -14.94 -12.40 8.85
C GLY A 210 -15.68 -11.84 7.62
N LYS A 211 -15.79 -12.66 6.58
CA LYS A 211 -16.23 -12.25 5.23
C LYS A 211 -17.59 -11.56 5.15
N LYS A 212 -18.54 -11.92 6.04
CA LYS A 212 -19.87 -11.28 6.09
C LYS A 212 -19.78 -9.78 6.40
N MET A 213 -18.69 -9.34 7.00
CA MET A 213 -18.47 -7.96 7.43
C MET A 213 -17.63 -7.12 6.45
N TYR A 214 -16.95 -7.70 5.45
CA TYR A 214 -16.05 -6.99 4.54
C TYR A 214 -16.67 -5.75 3.92
N ASN A 215 -17.85 -5.87 3.31
CA ASN A 215 -18.56 -4.73 2.71
C ASN A 215 -18.90 -3.65 3.74
N LYS A 216 -19.39 -4.04 4.93
CA LYS A 216 -19.70 -3.11 6.02
C LYS A 216 -18.45 -2.39 6.52
N ASN A 217 -17.34 -3.12 6.70
CA ASN A 217 -16.09 -2.56 7.19
C ASN A 217 -15.49 -1.55 6.19
N ILE A 218 -15.47 -1.88 4.89
CA ILE A 218 -15.04 -0.95 3.83
C ILE A 218 -15.92 0.30 3.78
N LYS A 219 -17.25 0.14 3.89
CA LYS A 219 -18.18 1.28 3.94
C LYS A 219 -17.93 2.15 5.18
N ASN A 220 -17.65 1.56 6.32
CA ASN A 220 -17.37 2.30 7.55
C ASN A 220 -16.08 3.13 7.40
N LEU A 221 -15.01 2.59 6.82
CA LEU A 221 -13.79 3.33 6.50
C LEU A 221 -14.09 4.52 5.59
N ARG A 222 -14.82 4.33 4.49
CA ARG A 222 -15.19 5.43 3.58
C ARG A 222 -16.05 6.49 4.24
N ASN A 223 -16.99 6.09 5.10
CA ASN A 223 -17.89 7.02 5.77
C ASN A 223 -17.21 7.80 6.90
N SER A 224 -16.12 7.29 7.47
CA SER A 224 -15.37 8.04 8.50
C SER A 224 -14.75 9.31 7.90
N TRP A 225 -14.27 9.27 6.65
CA TRP A 225 -13.78 10.44 5.94
C TRP A 225 -14.91 11.44 5.57
N LYS A 226 -16.06 10.96 5.05
CA LYS A 226 -17.19 11.83 4.68
C LYS A 226 -17.78 12.60 5.87
N ARG A 227 -17.63 12.09 7.10
CA ARG A 227 -18.12 12.76 8.31
C ARG A 227 -17.27 13.95 8.72
N SER A 228 -15.98 13.98 8.38
CA SER A 228 -15.12 15.12 8.65
C SER A 228 -15.41 16.30 7.72
N ASP A 229 -15.65 16.03 6.41
CA ASP A 229 -15.99 17.07 5.44
C ASP A 229 -17.25 17.86 5.83
N ASN A 230 -18.18 17.25 6.58
CA ASN A 230 -19.40 17.91 7.06
C ASN A 230 -19.21 18.73 8.37
N LYS A 231 -18.04 18.69 9.02
CA LYS A 231 -17.77 19.46 10.25
C LYS A 231 -17.18 20.84 9.98
N GLU A 232 -16.66 21.11 8.78
CA GLU A 232 -16.12 22.42 8.38
C GLU A 232 -17.19 23.41 7.86
N ASN A 233 -18.46 23.00 7.81
CA ASN A 233 -19.57 23.82 7.32
C ASN A 233 -20.53 24.32 8.43
N PHE A 234 -20.04 24.48 9.69
CA PHE A 234 -20.81 25.09 10.79
C PHE A 234 -19.98 26.14 11.52
#